data_ee8c10cbf2e1c1ac016f3264802780cf
#
_entry.id   ee8c10cbf2e1c1ac016f3264802780cf
#
_cell.length_a   1.000
_cell.length_b   1.000
_cell.length_c   1.000
_cell.angle_alpha   90.00
_cell.angle_beta   90.00
_cell.angle_gamma   90.00
#
_symmetry.space_group_name_H-M   'P 1'
#
loop_
_entity.id
_entity.type
_entity.pdbx_description
1 polymer ?
#
loop_
_entity_poly.entity_id
_entity_poly.type
_entity_poly.pdbx_seq_one_letter_code
_entity_poly.pdbx_strand_id
1 'polypeptide(L)'
;ITDERLYWNRREWLRQAGLLAGAAVAGLLTPGCRAEGKQVRRKANPGPYDTDEPWTSYDDITTYNNFYEFGTGKRDPARNAHRLRTRPWTIRVEGLCHRPATYELEDFVKPYTLEERVYRLRCVEGWSMVIPWLGFPLAEVIHRAEPMASAKFVEFTTLYDPEQMP
;
A
#
# COMPACT_ATOMS: atom_id res chain seq x y z
N ILE A 1 -4.05 9.14 5.85
CA ILE A 1 -2.76 8.64 6.33
C ILE A 1 -3.03 7.33 7.03
N THR A 2 -2.37 6.27 6.61
CA THR A 2 -2.51 4.95 7.23
C THR A 2 -1.96 5.03 8.65
N ASP A 3 -2.73 4.59 9.65
CA ASP A 3 -2.28 4.47 11.03
C ASP A 3 -1.00 3.62 11.08
N GLU A 4 -0.03 4.00 11.92
CA GLU A 4 1.25 3.30 12.05
C GLU A 4 1.05 1.81 12.37
N ARG A 5 0.07 1.48 13.21
CA ARG A 5 -0.28 0.10 13.55
C ARG A 5 -0.79 -0.68 12.34
N LEU A 6 -1.54 -0.02 11.45
CA LEU A 6 -2.03 -0.63 10.21
C LEU A 6 -0.92 -0.77 9.17
N TYR A 7 0.05 0.16 9.16
CA TYR A 7 1.22 0.06 8.30
C TYR A 7 2.08 -1.17 8.64
N TRP A 8 2.29 -1.44 9.95
CA TRP A 8 3.09 -2.56 10.41
C TRP A 8 2.32 -3.88 10.55
N ASN A 9 0.98 -3.84 10.72
CA ASN A 9 0.12 -5.01 10.94
C ASN A 9 -0.94 -5.21 9.86
N ARG A 10 -0.73 -4.74 8.63
CA ARG A 10 -1.70 -4.90 7.53
C ARG A 10 -2.11 -6.35 7.29
N ARG A 11 -1.21 -7.29 7.49
CA ARG A 11 -1.48 -8.72 7.37
C ARG A 11 -2.44 -9.23 8.45
N GLU A 12 -2.29 -8.71 9.66
CA GLU A 12 -3.17 -8.99 10.80
C GLU A 12 -4.56 -8.37 10.58
N TRP A 13 -4.59 -7.15 10.06
CA TRP A 13 -5.84 -6.45 9.77
C TRP A 13 -6.67 -7.15 8.68
N LEU A 14 -6.04 -7.63 7.61
CA LEU A 14 -6.73 -8.41 6.56
C LEU A 14 -7.27 -9.75 7.09
N ARG A 15 -6.59 -10.38 8.06
CA ARG A 15 -7.10 -11.58 8.75
C ARG A 15 -8.26 -11.25 9.69
N GLN A 16 -8.21 -10.13 10.40
CA GLN A 16 -9.25 -9.72 11.35
C GLN A 16 -10.51 -9.19 10.65
N ALA A 17 -10.39 -8.53 9.52
CA ALA A 17 -11.54 -8.13 8.71
C ALA A 17 -12.36 -9.34 8.19
N GLY A 18 -11.72 -10.50 8.05
CA GLY A 18 -12.39 -11.77 7.74
C GLY A 18 -13.00 -12.49 8.94
N LEU A 19 -12.69 -12.10 10.19
CA LEU A 19 -13.13 -12.78 11.42
C LEU A 19 -14.21 -12.02 12.22
N LEU A 20 -14.62 -10.82 11.83
CA LEU A 20 -15.66 -10.03 12.52
C LEU A 20 -17.09 -10.45 12.22
N ALA A 21 -17.31 -11.65 11.68
CA ALA A 21 -18.64 -12.26 11.56
C ALA A 21 -19.01 -13.20 12.73
N GLY A 22 -18.27 -13.18 13.82
CA GLY A 22 -18.62 -14.04 14.95
C GLY A 22 -17.91 -13.70 16.26
N ALA A 23 -18.69 -13.24 17.23
CA ALA A 23 -18.50 -13.22 18.67
C ALA A 23 -18.32 -11.86 19.33
N ALA A 24 -19.41 -11.34 19.85
CA ALA A 24 -19.46 -10.49 21.03
C ALA A 24 -19.09 -11.34 22.26
N VAL A 25 -18.30 -10.82 23.20
CA VAL A 25 -18.47 -10.78 24.65
C VAL A 25 -17.18 -10.43 25.41
N ALA A 26 -17.34 -9.51 26.36
CA ALA A 26 -16.65 -9.28 27.64
C ALA A 26 -15.28 -8.60 27.68
N GLY A 27 -15.34 -7.48 28.34
CA GLY A 27 -14.32 -6.55 28.75
C GLY A 27 -13.31 -7.05 29.77
N LEU A 28 -12.28 -6.21 29.91
CA LEU A 28 -11.71 -5.80 31.19
C LEU A 28 -10.63 -4.73 30.96
N LEU A 29 -10.75 -3.69 31.73
CA LEU A 29 -9.87 -2.55 31.83
C LEU A 29 -8.49 -2.94 32.40
N THR A 30 -7.41 -2.46 31.76
CA THR A 30 -6.13 -2.27 32.44
C THR A 30 -5.46 -0.99 32.00
N PRO A 31 -4.83 -0.21 32.91
CA PRO A 31 -4.33 1.13 32.64
C PRO A 31 -2.88 1.11 32.15
N GLY A 32 -2.60 2.05 31.26
CA GLY A 32 -1.28 2.66 31.12
C GLY A 32 -0.18 1.80 30.50
N CYS A 33 -0.03 1.83 29.18
CA CYS A 33 1.27 1.55 28.55
C CYS A 33 1.76 2.79 27.81
N ARG A 34 2.85 3.35 28.35
CA ARG A 34 3.76 4.30 27.71
C ARG A 34 4.12 3.74 26.32
N ALA A 35 3.95 4.53 25.29
CA ALA A 35 4.41 4.18 23.94
C ALA A 35 5.95 4.19 23.92
N GLU A 36 6.55 3.06 24.22
CA GLU A 36 7.91 2.78 23.81
C GLU A 36 7.90 2.60 22.29
N GLY A 37 8.72 3.40 21.60
CA GLY A 37 8.91 3.26 20.15
C GLY A 37 9.26 1.82 19.80
N LYS A 38 8.28 1.08 19.28
CA LYS A 38 8.47 -0.31 18.87
C LYS A 38 9.49 -0.33 17.74
N GLN A 39 10.69 -0.82 18.04
CA GLN A 39 11.66 -1.21 17.02
C GLN A 39 10.96 -2.15 16.05
N VAL A 40 10.93 -1.75 14.79
CA VAL A 40 10.40 -2.56 13.70
C VAL A 40 11.19 -3.86 13.66
N ARG A 41 10.51 -4.98 13.88
CA ARG A 41 11.15 -6.29 13.77
C ARG A 41 11.51 -6.51 12.31
N ARG A 42 12.81 -6.55 12.02
CA ARG A 42 13.28 -7.07 10.74
C ARG A 42 12.75 -8.48 10.55
N LYS A 43 12.34 -8.78 9.33
CA LYS A 43 11.97 -10.12 8.91
C LYS A 43 13.07 -11.09 9.33
N ALA A 44 12.72 -12.21 9.97
CA ALA A 44 13.70 -13.18 10.49
C ALA A 44 14.57 -13.79 9.37
N ASN A 45 14.03 -13.88 8.14
CA ASN A 45 14.73 -14.34 6.95
C ASN A 45 14.52 -13.33 5.82
N PRO A 46 15.56 -12.56 5.41
CA PRO A 46 15.48 -11.68 4.27
C PRO A 46 15.18 -12.48 3.00
N GLY A 47 14.28 -11.98 2.17
CA GLY A 47 13.99 -12.53 0.86
C GLY A 47 15.03 -12.05 -0.19
N PRO A 48 14.95 -12.56 -1.42
CA PRO A 48 15.91 -12.21 -2.49
C PRO A 48 15.84 -10.74 -2.92
N TYR A 49 14.81 -10.02 -2.50
CA TYR A 49 14.57 -8.61 -2.82
C TYR A 49 14.78 -7.68 -1.62
N ASP A 50 15.20 -8.22 -0.47
CA ASP A 50 15.40 -7.42 0.73
C ASP A 50 16.83 -6.86 0.73
N THR A 51 16.99 -5.68 1.30
CA THR A 51 18.30 -5.08 1.60
C THR A 51 18.55 -5.11 3.11
N ASP A 52 19.80 -5.14 3.50
CA ASP A 52 20.29 -5.00 4.87
C ASP A 52 20.52 -3.53 5.28
N GLU A 53 20.27 -2.58 4.38
CA GLU A 53 20.35 -1.16 4.67
C GLU A 53 19.37 -0.76 5.80
N PRO A 54 19.72 0.26 6.63
CA PRO A 54 18.81 0.78 7.63
C PRO A 54 17.51 1.29 7.01
N TRP A 55 16.38 0.94 7.61
CA TRP A 55 15.07 1.42 7.17
C TRP A 55 14.94 2.93 7.43
N THR A 56 14.32 3.63 6.48
CA THR A 56 13.91 5.02 6.67
C THR A 56 12.87 5.09 7.79
N SER A 57 12.85 6.21 8.54
CA SER A 57 11.88 6.39 9.61
C SER A 57 10.45 6.34 9.10
N TYR A 58 9.53 5.85 9.92
CA TYR A 58 8.11 5.82 9.57
C TYR A 58 7.57 7.22 9.27
N ASP A 59 7.98 8.23 10.05
CA ASP A 59 7.57 9.61 9.83
C ASP A 59 7.98 10.11 8.44
N ASP A 60 9.23 9.90 8.04
CA ASP A 60 9.69 10.30 6.73
C ASP A 60 8.97 9.56 5.59
N ILE A 61 8.78 8.22 5.74
CA ILE A 61 8.08 7.41 4.74
C ILE A 61 6.64 7.91 4.53
N THR A 62 5.97 8.34 5.58
CA THR A 62 4.54 8.68 5.54
C THR A 62 4.26 10.16 5.33
N THR A 63 5.24 11.05 5.54
CA THR A 63 5.03 12.49 5.49
C THR A 63 5.83 13.20 4.39
N TYR A 64 6.84 12.56 3.81
CA TYR A 64 7.70 13.15 2.81
C TYR A 64 7.50 12.50 1.45
N ASN A 65 6.93 13.23 0.47
CA ASN A 65 6.65 12.70 -0.87
C ASN A 65 6.45 13.82 -1.91
N ASN A 66 6.16 13.46 -3.16
CA ASN A 66 6.04 14.35 -4.31
C ASN A 66 4.68 14.25 -5.02
N PHE A 67 3.59 14.03 -4.33
CA PHE A 67 2.25 14.10 -4.92
C PHE A 67 1.81 15.56 -5.05
N TYR A 68 2.22 16.22 -6.12
CA TYR A 68 1.96 17.64 -6.38
C TYR A 68 0.47 17.98 -6.47
N GLU A 69 -0.37 17.00 -6.73
CA GLU A 69 -1.83 17.09 -6.69
C GLU A 69 -2.38 17.52 -5.32
N PHE A 70 -1.58 17.38 -4.27
CA PHE A 70 -1.95 17.80 -2.91
C PHE A 70 -1.12 18.99 -2.41
N GLY A 71 -0.27 19.58 -3.25
CA GLY A 71 0.58 20.72 -2.94
C GLY A 71 2.05 20.49 -3.29
N THR A 72 2.77 21.57 -3.50
CA THR A 72 4.16 21.54 -4.00
C THR A 72 5.20 21.24 -2.93
N GLY A 73 4.85 21.41 -1.64
CA GLY A 73 5.74 21.09 -0.54
C GLY A 73 5.77 19.58 -0.24
N LYS A 74 6.92 19.05 0.17
CA LYS A 74 7.12 17.62 0.44
C LYS A 74 6.20 17.04 1.53
N ARG A 75 5.71 17.87 2.43
CA ARG A 75 4.78 17.47 3.50
C ARG A 75 3.31 17.82 3.22
N ASP A 76 3.03 18.48 2.10
CA ASP A 76 1.66 18.87 1.75
C ASP A 76 0.74 17.69 1.47
N PRO A 77 1.17 16.63 0.76
CA PRO A 77 0.34 15.45 0.57
C PRO A 77 -0.08 14.81 1.90
N ALA A 78 0.81 14.71 2.88
CA ALA A 78 0.48 14.16 4.20
C ALA A 78 -0.61 14.98 4.93
N ARG A 79 -0.64 16.30 4.70
CA ARG A 79 -1.65 17.22 5.27
C ARG A 79 -2.96 17.19 4.52
N ASN A 80 -2.93 17.06 3.20
CA ASN A 80 -4.07 17.31 2.31
C ASN A 80 -4.72 16.04 1.75
N ALA A 81 -4.04 14.88 1.77
CA ALA A 81 -4.53 13.63 1.19
C ALA A 81 -5.82 13.08 1.85
N HIS A 82 -6.23 13.63 3.00
CA HIS A 82 -7.51 13.29 3.63
C HIS A 82 -8.73 13.66 2.77
N ARG A 83 -8.55 14.52 1.77
CA ARG A 83 -9.59 14.91 0.81
C ARG A 83 -9.90 13.80 -0.20
N LEU A 84 -8.94 12.91 -0.46
CA LEU A 84 -9.12 11.82 -1.40
C LEU A 84 -10.06 10.75 -0.84
N ARG A 85 -11.13 10.50 -1.54
CA ARG A 85 -12.04 9.40 -1.25
C ARG A 85 -11.42 8.09 -1.76
N THR A 86 -10.99 7.27 -0.85
CA THR A 86 -10.34 5.98 -1.17
C THR A 86 -11.32 4.81 -1.16
N ARG A 87 -12.60 5.06 -0.82
CA ARG A 87 -13.68 4.06 -0.82
C ARG A 87 -15.01 4.70 -1.21
N PRO A 88 -15.81 4.04 -2.09
CA PRO A 88 -15.43 2.85 -2.89
C PRO A 88 -14.29 3.16 -3.87
N TRP A 89 -13.52 2.15 -4.25
CA TRP A 89 -12.45 2.29 -5.25
C TRP A 89 -12.47 1.11 -6.21
N THR A 90 -12.46 1.39 -7.51
CA THR A 90 -12.46 0.36 -8.56
C THR A 90 -11.17 0.39 -9.37
N ILE A 91 -10.76 -0.77 -9.85
CA ILE A 91 -9.61 -0.94 -10.76
C ILE A 91 -10.11 -1.59 -12.02
N ARG A 92 -9.90 -0.92 -13.16
CA ARG A 92 -10.25 -1.42 -14.48
C ARG A 92 -9.01 -1.98 -15.19
N VAL A 93 -9.10 -3.23 -15.61
CA VAL A 93 -8.12 -3.91 -16.46
C VAL A 93 -8.73 -4.03 -17.84
N GLU A 94 -8.06 -3.48 -18.85
CA GLU A 94 -8.58 -3.43 -20.22
C GLU A 94 -7.47 -3.40 -21.27
N GLY A 95 -7.83 -3.33 -22.54
CA GLY A 95 -6.90 -3.28 -23.67
C GLY A 95 -6.66 -4.65 -24.28
N LEU A 96 -5.42 -4.92 -24.69
CA LEU A 96 -5.03 -6.15 -25.39
C LEU A 96 -4.88 -7.33 -24.42
N CYS A 97 -5.99 -7.75 -23.80
CA CYS A 97 -6.05 -8.90 -22.90
C CYS A 97 -7.33 -9.71 -23.14
N HIS A 98 -7.29 -11.00 -22.79
CA HIS A 98 -8.43 -11.92 -22.94
C HIS A 98 -9.44 -11.81 -21.79
N ARG A 99 -9.04 -11.23 -20.64
CA ARG A 99 -9.88 -11.09 -19.45
C ARG A 99 -9.98 -9.63 -18.96
N PRO A 100 -10.56 -8.73 -19.78
CA PRO A 100 -10.85 -7.39 -19.31
C PRO A 100 -11.93 -7.43 -18.23
N ALA A 101 -11.75 -6.65 -17.16
CA ALA A 101 -12.72 -6.58 -16.07
C ALA A 101 -12.53 -5.30 -15.22
N THR A 102 -13.61 -4.92 -14.52
CA THR A 102 -13.56 -3.91 -13.46
C THR A 102 -13.77 -4.62 -12.13
N TYR A 103 -12.90 -4.33 -11.19
CA TYR A 103 -12.89 -4.94 -9.86
C TYR A 103 -13.08 -3.88 -8.78
N GLU A 104 -13.84 -4.17 -7.74
CA GLU A 104 -13.68 -3.46 -6.48
C GLU A 104 -12.28 -3.74 -5.89
N LEU A 105 -11.68 -2.78 -5.20
CA LEU A 105 -10.31 -2.89 -4.69
C LEU A 105 -10.09 -4.16 -3.87
N GLU A 106 -11.04 -4.50 -3.01
CA GLU A 106 -10.97 -5.67 -2.14
C GLU A 106 -10.95 -6.98 -2.96
N ASP A 107 -11.80 -7.08 -3.96
CA ASP A 107 -11.87 -8.26 -4.85
C ASP A 107 -10.67 -8.35 -5.79
N PHE A 108 -10.08 -7.19 -6.12
CA PHE A 108 -8.84 -7.16 -6.90
C PHE A 108 -7.66 -7.74 -6.12
N VAL A 109 -7.53 -7.36 -4.85
CA VAL A 109 -6.40 -7.78 -3.98
C VAL A 109 -6.56 -9.21 -3.45
N LYS A 110 -7.78 -9.64 -3.18
CA LYS A 110 -8.10 -10.91 -2.50
C LYS A 110 -7.43 -12.17 -3.07
N PRO A 111 -7.29 -12.36 -4.41
CA PRO A 111 -6.67 -13.58 -4.95
C PRO A 111 -5.17 -13.69 -4.74
N TYR A 112 -4.49 -12.60 -4.38
CA TYR A 112 -3.04 -12.55 -4.34
C TYR A 112 -2.50 -12.77 -2.93
N THR A 113 -1.38 -13.49 -2.84
CA THR A 113 -0.64 -13.63 -1.58
C THR A 113 0.21 -12.39 -1.38
N LEU A 114 -0.06 -11.67 -0.28
CA LEU A 114 0.74 -10.51 0.07
C LEU A 114 2.10 -10.95 0.62
N GLU A 115 3.16 -10.32 0.13
CA GLU A 115 4.53 -10.50 0.60
C GLU A 115 5.14 -9.17 1.03
N GLU A 116 6.02 -9.22 2.00
CA GLU A 116 6.81 -8.08 2.42
C GLU A 116 8.17 -8.09 1.71
N ARG A 117 8.54 -6.94 1.15
CA ARG A 117 9.85 -6.71 0.53
C ARG A 117 10.44 -5.43 1.07
N VAL A 118 11.72 -5.44 1.38
CA VAL A 118 12.44 -4.27 1.88
C VAL A 118 13.46 -3.83 0.86
N TYR A 119 13.18 -2.76 0.15
CA TYR A 119 14.10 -2.22 -0.84
C TYR A 119 14.02 -0.70 -0.96
N ARG A 120 15.02 -0.12 -1.63
CA ARG A 120 15.17 1.31 -1.78
C ARG A 120 14.31 1.86 -2.92
N LEU A 121 13.41 2.80 -2.59
CA LEU A 121 12.79 3.70 -3.55
C LEU A 121 13.76 4.84 -3.86
N ARG A 122 13.94 5.17 -5.13
CA ARG A 122 14.67 6.35 -5.58
C ARG A 122 13.71 7.30 -6.29
N CYS A 123 13.65 8.54 -5.82
CA CYS A 123 12.88 9.59 -6.47
C CYS A 123 13.69 10.25 -7.58
N VAL A 124 13.03 10.73 -8.63
CA VAL A 124 13.65 11.54 -9.69
C VAL A 124 14.27 12.83 -9.13
N GLU A 125 13.79 13.34 -8.02
CA GLU A 125 14.34 14.51 -7.32
C GLU A 125 15.62 14.22 -6.51
N GLY A 126 16.21 13.03 -6.63
CA GLY A 126 17.50 12.68 -6.06
C GLY A 126 17.49 12.19 -4.61
N TRP A 127 16.37 12.16 -3.93
CA TRP A 127 16.27 11.53 -2.62
C TRP A 127 15.85 10.06 -2.71
N SER A 128 16.06 9.30 -1.66
CA SER A 128 15.69 7.89 -1.59
C SER A 128 15.30 7.47 -0.18
N MET A 129 14.51 6.41 -0.10
CA MET A 129 14.06 5.81 1.16
C MET A 129 14.18 4.30 1.07
N VAL A 130 14.54 3.64 2.16
CA VAL A 130 14.45 2.18 2.32
C VAL A 130 13.13 1.88 3.00
N ILE A 131 12.21 1.23 2.28
CA ILE A 131 10.82 1.07 2.67
C ILE A 131 10.45 -0.41 2.76
N PRO A 132 9.83 -0.86 3.85
CA PRO A 132 9.20 -2.18 3.93
C PRO A 132 7.86 -2.13 3.19
N TRP A 133 7.85 -2.62 1.96
CA TRP A 133 6.67 -2.69 1.11
C TRP A 133 5.85 -3.93 1.44
N LEU A 134 4.54 -3.80 1.43
CA LEU A 134 3.61 -4.93 1.46
C LEU A 134 2.79 -4.93 0.16
N GLY A 135 2.87 -6.00 -0.60
CA GLY A 135 2.18 -6.09 -1.89
C GLY A 135 2.30 -7.48 -2.52
N PHE A 136 2.05 -7.54 -3.80
CA PHE A 136 2.16 -8.74 -4.63
C PHE A 136 2.79 -8.38 -5.99
N PRO A 137 3.41 -9.35 -6.70
CA PRO A 137 4.04 -9.09 -7.98
C PRO A 137 3.04 -8.63 -9.04
N LEU A 138 3.39 -7.58 -9.80
CA LEU A 138 2.59 -7.13 -10.95
C LEU A 138 2.43 -8.26 -12.00
N ALA A 139 3.40 -9.16 -12.10
CA ALA A 139 3.33 -10.31 -12.99
C ALA A 139 2.08 -11.17 -12.76
N GLU A 140 1.62 -11.32 -11.53
CA GLU A 140 0.41 -12.09 -11.21
C GLU A 140 -0.85 -11.40 -11.76
N VAL A 141 -0.91 -10.07 -11.71
CA VAL A 141 -2.00 -9.29 -12.33
C VAL A 141 -1.99 -9.45 -13.85
N ILE A 142 -0.81 -9.36 -14.46
CA ILE A 142 -0.63 -9.52 -15.91
C ILE A 142 -1.05 -10.92 -16.33
N HIS A 143 -0.62 -11.96 -15.63
CA HIS A 143 -1.01 -13.35 -15.92
C HIS A 143 -2.53 -13.55 -15.81
N ARG A 144 -3.16 -12.97 -14.79
CA ARG A 144 -4.61 -13.04 -14.60
C ARG A 144 -5.39 -12.37 -15.74
N ALA A 145 -4.85 -11.28 -16.28
CA ALA A 145 -5.46 -10.56 -17.41
C ALA A 145 -5.34 -11.32 -18.74
N GLU A 146 -4.44 -12.31 -18.84
CA GLU A 146 -4.16 -13.08 -20.05
C GLU A 146 -3.84 -12.16 -21.25
N PRO A 147 -2.68 -11.47 -21.26
CA PRO A 147 -2.35 -10.54 -22.34
C PRO A 147 -2.25 -11.25 -23.68
N MET A 148 -2.73 -10.60 -24.74
CA MET A 148 -2.55 -11.05 -26.11
C MET A 148 -1.08 -10.94 -26.54
N ALA A 149 -0.64 -11.75 -27.51
CA ALA A 149 0.74 -11.74 -28.01
C ALA A 149 1.18 -10.36 -28.58
N SER A 150 0.22 -9.54 -29.00
CA SER A 150 0.44 -8.17 -29.47
C SER A 150 0.65 -7.15 -28.34
N ALA A 151 0.27 -7.46 -27.10
CA ALA A 151 0.50 -6.58 -25.96
C ALA A 151 2.01 -6.52 -25.63
N LYS A 152 2.58 -5.33 -25.65
CA LYS A 152 4.02 -5.11 -25.38
C LYS A 152 4.28 -4.25 -24.16
N PHE A 153 3.29 -3.52 -23.69
CA PHE A 153 3.41 -2.53 -22.62
C PHE A 153 2.24 -2.66 -21.66
N VAL A 154 2.44 -2.24 -20.44
CA VAL A 154 1.38 -1.99 -19.45
C VAL A 154 1.29 -0.49 -19.25
N GLU A 155 0.12 0.07 -19.46
CA GLU A 155 -0.19 1.47 -19.19
C GLU A 155 -0.92 1.57 -17.86
N PHE A 156 -0.56 2.57 -17.05
CA PHE A 156 -1.22 2.89 -15.80
C PHE A 156 -1.86 4.27 -15.94
N THR A 157 -3.18 4.32 -15.77
CA THR A 157 -3.93 5.58 -15.75
C THR A 157 -4.47 5.79 -14.34
N THR A 158 -4.12 6.91 -13.74
CA THR A 158 -4.58 7.29 -12.41
C THR A 158 -5.89 8.09 -12.48
N LEU A 159 -6.54 8.27 -11.32
CA LEU A 159 -7.67 9.17 -11.17
C LEU A 159 -7.26 10.60 -11.49
N TYR A 160 -8.05 11.29 -12.29
CA TYR A 160 -8.00 12.74 -12.48
C TYR A 160 -9.28 13.35 -11.88
N ASP A 161 -9.16 13.98 -10.73
CA ASP A 161 -10.26 14.60 -10.01
C ASP A 161 -9.78 15.87 -9.29
N PRO A 162 -9.89 17.04 -9.95
CA PRO A 162 -9.42 18.31 -9.39
C PRO A 162 -10.14 18.74 -8.11
N GLU A 163 -11.31 18.20 -7.80
CA GLU A 163 -12.02 18.50 -6.55
C GLU A 163 -11.35 17.83 -5.34
N GLN A 164 -10.79 16.64 -5.54
CA GLN A 164 -10.13 15.87 -4.51
C GLN A 164 -8.60 16.08 -4.50
N MET A 165 -8.03 16.31 -5.68
CA MET A 165 -6.60 16.50 -5.93
C MET A 165 -6.41 17.78 -6.75
N PRO A 166 -6.53 18.98 -6.14
CA PRO A 166 -6.49 20.27 -6.81
C PRO A 166 -5.11 20.63 -7.36
#